data_e1f426c95d5d6718deb806db33348a87
#
_entry.id   e1f426c95d5d6718deb806db33348a87
#
_cell.length_a   1.000
_cell.length_b   1.000
_cell.length_c   1.000
_cell.angle_alpha   90.00
_cell.angle_beta   90.00
_cell.angle_gamma   90.00
#
_symmetry.space_group_name_H-M   'P 1'
#
loop_
_entity.id
_entity.type
_entity.pdbx_description
1 polymer ?
#
loop_
_entity_poly.entity_id
_entity_poly.type
_entity_poly.pdbx_seq_one_letter_code
_entity_poly.pdbx_strand_id
1 'polypeptide(L)'
;MEKEFRILNIVSAKIWGGGEQYVYDVSKALGLRDCTMFTAVNKNNELMHRRFSEVSSVFTTRLHTLNGLFSLYALTRFIRKNRISHLMIHTGKIAALSILLKKLTGVRLIFVKHNVVANKTDFYHRLIQKNTDRFICVSRLVYDVQTADNPFKEKYRIVHNGIDTGRFPPPQEKPDSRFFTVAYAGRISPEKGLENLIEACVILHRKYPQIRLKLAGDGHPDYMCRLKRDVSASGAEPFVSFEGFTEKLASFYRQSDVVVLPSLVPEAFGLSLCEAMYCRTAVISNTLGAQKEIIEHHQSGILLDRLTPESLADEIERLVLNPETKNALATAGHQCVANRFTINHTADKLLDAI
;
A
#
# COMPACT_ATOMS: atom_id res chain seq x y z
N MET A 1 -27.13 -18.80 -14.39
CA MET A 1 -25.90 -18.31 -15.04
C MET A 1 -25.32 -17.25 -14.12
N GLU A 2 -24.30 -17.57 -13.36
CA GLU A 2 -23.52 -16.59 -12.61
C GLU A 2 -22.92 -15.59 -13.58
N LYS A 3 -22.97 -14.30 -13.23
CA LYS A 3 -22.44 -13.25 -14.09
C LYS A 3 -20.91 -13.31 -14.01
N GLU A 4 -20.25 -13.77 -15.05
CA GLU A 4 -18.79 -13.68 -15.18
C GLU A 4 -18.39 -12.20 -15.20
N PHE A 5 -17.62 -11.76 -14.19
CA PHE A 5 -17.06 -10.41 -14.14
C PHE A 5 -15.89 -10.29 -15.13
N ARG A 6 -16.00 -9.33 -16.06
CA ARG A 6 -14.93 -8.99 -17.00
C ARG A 6 -14.43 -7.60 -16.68
N ILE A 7 -13.29 -7.50 -15.98
CA ILE A 7 -12.82 -6.27 -15.32
C ILE A 7 -11.60 -5.74 -16.06
N LEU A 8 -11.64 -4.47 -16.46
CA LEU A 8 -10.50 -3.75 -17.02
C LEU A 8 -9.95 -2.75 -16.01
N ASN A 9 -8.71 -2.94 -15.56
CA ASN A 9 -7.95 -1.94 -14.83
C ASN A 9 -7.24 -0.99 -15.80
N ILE A 10 -7.23 0.33 -15.52
CA ILE A 10 -6.39 1.29 -16.24
C ILE A 10 -5.28 1.77 -15.31
N VAL A 11 -4.03 1.43 -15.65
CA VAL A 11 -2.83 1.77 -14.90
C VAL A 11 -1.98 2.75 -15.70
N SER A 12 -1.96 4.02 -15.28
CA SER A 12 -1.23 5.11 -15.95
C SER A 12 0.11 5.45 -15.28
N ALA A 13 0.50 4.74 -14.24
CA ALA A 13 1.74 4.97 -13.50
C ALA A 13 2.98 4.71 -14.38
N LYS A 14 4.06 5.45 -14.08
CA LYS A 14 5.36 5.28 -14.74
C LYS A 14 6.29 4.34 -13.97
N ILE A 15 6.13 4.28 -12.66
CA ILE A 15 6.99 3.55 -11.71
C ILE A 15 6.11 2.58 -10.93
N TRP A 16 6.64 1.42 -10.58
CA TRP A 16 5.98 0.44 -9.73
C TRP A 16 5.98 0.92 -8.27
N GLY A 17 4.85 0.87 -7.63
CA GLY A 17 4.67 1.26 -6.23
C GLY A 17 3.55 0.46 -5.56
N GLY A 18 3.16 0.86 -4.35
CA GLY A 18 2.11 0.16 -3.60
C GLY A 18 0.75 0.14 -4.29
N GLY A 19 0.41 1.17 -5.08
CA GLY A 19 -0.83 1.19 -5.87
C GLY A 19 -0.83 0.16 -6.99
N GLU A 20 0.27 0.03 -7.71
CA GLU A 20 0.44 -0.94 -8.79
C GLU A 20 0.51 -2.37 -8.23
N GLN A 21 1.17 -2.55 -7.09
CA GLN A 21 1.19 -3.83 -6.38
C GLN A 21 -0.23 -4.24 -5.95
N TYR A 22 -1.03 -3.31 -5.43
CA TYR A 22 -2.43 -3.57 -5.12
C TYR A 22 -3.22 -4.04 -6.35
N VAL A 23 -3.09 -3.34 -7.49
CA VAL A 23 -3.79 -3.73 -8.73
C VAL A 23 -3.37 -5.13 -9.18
N TYR A 24 -2.08 -5.44 -9.09
CA TYR A 24 -1.53 -6.75 -9.41
C TYR A 24 -2.09 -7.84 -8.50
N ASP A 25 -2.00 -7.65 -7.17
CA ASP A 25 -2.43 -8.64 -6.19
C ASP A 25 -3.95 -8.88 -6.26
N VAL A 26 -4.74 -7.80 -6.41
CA VAL A 26 -6.20 -7.90 -6.61
C VAL A 26 -6.54 -8.60 -7.93
N SER A 27 -5.85 -8.27 -9.02
CA SER A 27 -6.09 -8.94 -10.32
C SER A 27 -5.80 -10.42 -10.24
N LYS A 28 -4.71 -10.82 -9.58
CA LYS A 28 -4.36 -12.23 -9.33
C LYS A 28 -5.45 -12.91 -8.51
N ALA A 29 -5.89 -12.31 -7.41
CA ALA A 29 -6.89 -12.89 -6.53
C ALA A 29 -8.28 -12.99 -7.18
N LEU A 30 -8.69 -12.01 -7.97
CA LEU A 30 -9.94 -12.03 -8.72
C LEU A 30 -9.91 -13.05 -9.88
N GLY A 31 -8.74 -13.22 -10.52
CA GLY A 31 -8.55 -14.22 -11.56
C GLY A 31 -8.65 -15.67 -11.07
N LEU A 32 -8.54 -15.90 -9.76
CA LEU A 32 -8.80 -17.20 -9.11
C LEU A 32 -10.29 -17.39 -8.73
N ARG A 33 -11.11 -16.39 -8.99
CA ARG A 33 -12.56 -16.36 -8.85
C ARG A 33 -13.15 -16.16 -10.24
N ASP A 34 -14.34 -16.46 -10.53
CA ASP A 34 -14.94 -16.37 -11.88
C ASP A 34 -14.89 -14.96 -12.52
N CYS A 35 -13.68 -14.36 -12.54
CA CYS A 35 -13.39 -13.05 -13.08
C CYS A 35 -12.35 -13.13 -14.19
N THR A 36 -12.64 -12.55 -15.34
CA THR A 36 -11.64 -12.35 -16.40
C THR A 36 -11.00 -10.97 -16.24
N MET A 37 -9.69 -10.94 -16.03
CA MET A 37 -8.95 -9.71 -15.75
C MET A 37 -8.24 -9.18 -17.00
N PHE A 38 -8.36 -7.87 -17.18
CA PHE A 38 -7.67 -7.10 -18.23
C PHE A 38 -6.98 -5.90 -17.60
N THR A 39 -5.82 -5.51 -18.15
CA THR A 39 -5.10 -4.32 -17.70
C THR A 39 -4.66 -3.48 -18.89
N ALA A 40 -5.06 -2.22 -18.92
CA ALA A 40 -4.56 -1.24 -19.88
C ALA A 40 -3.38 -0.48 -19.28
N VAL A 41 -2.23 -0.49 -19.97
CA VAL A 41 -1.00 0.18 -19.56
C VAL A 41 -0.48 1.09 -20.66
N ASN A 42 0.42 2.02 -20.29
CA ASN A 42 1.09 2.87 -21.30
C ASN A 42 1.97 2.04 -22.23
N LYS A 43 1.89 2.32 -23.54
CA LYS A 43 2.60 1.60 -24.60
C LYS A 43 4.12 1.46 -24.37
N ASN A 44 4.75 2.46 -23.76
CA ASN A 44 6.21 2.50 -23.56
C ASN A 44 6.63 2.06 -22.14
N ASN A 45 5.78 1.36 -21.40
CA ASN A 45 6.10 0.90 -20.06
C ASN A 45 6.21 -0.64 -20.05
N GLU A 46 7.39 -1.14 -20.42
CA GLU A 46 7.69 -2.57 -20.50
C GLU A 46 7.57 -3.28 -19.14
N LEU A 47 7.99 -2.62 -18.06
CA LEU A 47 7.88 -3.17 -16.72
C LEU A 47 6.43 -3.49 -16.35
N MET A 48 5.52 -2.51 -16.58
CA MET A 48 4.09 -2.70 -16.30
C MET A 48 3.50 -3.78 -17.22
N HIS A 49 3.87 -3.77 -18.51
CA HIS A 49 3.41 -4.79 -19.44
C HIS A 49 3.81 -6.18 -18.97
N ARG A 50 5.09 -6.42 -18.68
CA ARG A 50 5.63 -7.71 -18.25
C ARG A 50 4.91 -8.20 -16.97
N ARG A 51 4.88 -7.38 -15.92
CA ARG A 51 4.29 -7.78 -14.65
C ARG A 51 2.79 -8.04 -14.75
N PHE A 52 2.02 -7.16 -15.38
CA PHE A 52 0.57 -7.37 -15.50
C PHE A 52 0.20 -8.53 -16.44
N SER A 53 1.06 -8.92 -17.38
CA SER A 53 0.83 -10.10 -18.24
C SER A 53 0.83 -11.42 -17.47
N GLU A 54 1.36 -11.44 -16.25
CA GLU A 54 1.32 -12.63 -15.38
C GLU A 54 -0.07 -12.89 -14.77
N VAL A 55 -0.90 -11.83 -14.64
CA VAL A 55 -2.17 -11.89 -13.91
C VAL A 55 -3.38 -11.40 -14.69
N SER A 56 -3.20 -10.89 -15.91
CA SER A 56 -4.27 -10.34 -16.74
C SER A 56 -3.91 -10.30 -18.22
N SER A 57 -4.91 -10.19 -19.09
CA SER A 57 -4.69 -9.86 -20.49
C SER A 57 -4.33 -8.38 -20.65
N VAL A 58 -3.11 -8.08 -21.09
CA VAL A 58 -2.62 -6.69 -21.15
C VAL A 58 -2.94 -6.04 -22.49
N PHE A 59 -3.46 -4.82 -22.43
CA PHE A 59 -3.70 -3.93 -23.55
C PHE A 59 -2.81 -2.68 -23.44
N THR A 60 -2.02 -2.40 -24.48
CA THR A 60 -1.12 -1.24 -24.49
C THR A 60 -1.69 -0.11 -25.32
N THR A 61 -1.76 1.10 -24.75
CA THR A 61 -2.20 2.32 -25.46
C THR A 61 -1.53 3.56 -24.86
N ARG A 62 -1.67 4.70 -25.55
CA ARG A 62 -1.16 5.98 -25.03
C ARG A 62 -2.19 6.58 -24.08
N LEU A 63 -1.96 6.46 -22.76
CA LEU A 63 -2.87 6.96 -21.72
C LEU A 63 -2.69 8.46 -21.38
N HIS A 64 -1.82 9.18 -22.10
CA HIS A 64 -1.59 10.59 -21.86
C HIS A 64 -2.60 11.50 -22.62
N THR A 65 -2.96 12.61 -22.00
CA THR A 65 -4.01 13.55 -22.38
C THR A 65 -3.92 14.11 -23.83
N LEU A 66 -2.72 14.25 -24.41
CA LEU A 66 -2.52 14.80 -25.76
C LEU A 66 -2.98 13.86 -26.90
N ASN A 67 -3.21 12.58 -26.63
CA ASN A 67 -3.66 11.59 -27.62
C ASN A 67 -5.04 11.00 -27.24
N GLY A 68 -5.86 11.75 -26.53
CA GLY A 68 -7.11 11.27 -25.92
C GLY A 68 -8.08 10.59 -26.88
N LEU A 69 -8.23 11.09 -28.11
CA LEU A 69 -9.18 10.54 -29.10
C LEU A 69 -8.76 9.14 -29.59
N PHE A 70 -7.46 8.94 -29.89
CA PHE A 70 -6.97 7.62 -30.31
C PHE A 70 -7.09 6.59 -29.20
N SER A 71 -6.75 6.98 -27.97
CA SER A 71 -6.89 6.09 -26.80
C SER A 71 -8.34 5.79 -26.51
N LEU A 72 -9.22 6.77 -26.63
CA LEU A 72 -10.67 6.60 -26.46
C LEU A 72 -11.22 5.59 -27.48
N TYR A 73 -10.89 5.74 -28.78
CA TYR A 73 -11.32 4.80 -29.81
C TYR A 73 -10.80 3.38 -29.57
N ALA A 74 -9.49 3.26 -29.33
CA ALA A 74 -8.83 1.97 -29.10
C ALA A 74 -9.39 1.24 -27.87
N LEU A 75 -9.57 1.95 -26.75
CA LEU A 75 -10.16 1.40 -25.53
C LEU A 75 -11.64 1.06 -25.71
N THR A 76 -12.42 1.90 -26.41
CA THR A 76 -13.83 1.60 -26.72
C THR A 76 -13.96 0.31 -27.52
N ARG A 77 -13.13 0.15 -28.56
CA ARG A 77 -13.10 -1.08 -29.37
C ARG A 77 -12.68 -2.30 -28.52
N PHE A 78 -11.65 -2.13 -27.69
CA PHE A 78 -11.17 -3.19 -26.79
C PHE A 78 -12.25 -3.63 -25.78
N ILE A 79 -12.92 -2.69 -25.14
CA ILE A 79 -14.00 -2.92 -24.18
C ILE A 79 -15.14 -3.72 -24.84
N ARG A 80 -15.59 -3.28 -26.03
CA ARG A 80 -16.67 -3.97 -26.76
C ARG A 80 -16.27 -5.36 -27.21
N LYS A 81 -15.08 -5.52 -27.82
CA LYS A 81 -14.56 -6.80 -28.31
C LYS A 81 -14.48 -7.82 -27.19
N ASN A 82 -14.01 -7.42 -26.02
CA ASN A 82 -13.80 -8.30 -24.88
C ASN A 82 -14.99 -8.35 -23.92
N ARG A 83 -16.12 -7.70 -24.25
CA ARG A 83 -17.34 -7.66 -23.42
C ARG A 83 -17.03 -7.25 -21.98
N ILE A 84 -16.16 -6.25 -21.78
CA ILE A 84 -15.79 -5.75 -20.46
C ILE A 84 -17.06 -5.21 -19.77
N SER A 85 -17.32 -5.66 -18.56
CA SER A 85 -18.48 -5.25 -17.76
C SER A 85 -18.13 -4.11 -16.77
N HIS A 86 -16.90 -4.10 -16.27
CA HIS A 86 -16.44 -3.17 -15.24
C HIS A 86 -15.12 -2.51 -15.62
N LEU A 87 -15.04 -1.20 -15.43
CA LEU A 87 -13.85 -0.40 -15.64
C LEU A 87 -13.37 0.13 -14.28
N MET A 88 -12.20 -0.29 -13.83
CA MET A 88 -11.60 0.16 -12.58
C MET A 88 -10.48 1.15 -12.84
N ILE A 89 -10.53 2.29 -12.15
CA ILE A 89 -9.49 3.31 -12.19
C ILE A 89 -8.94 3.58 -10.79
N HIS A 90 -7.66 3.95 -10.75
CA HIS A 90 -6.88 4.11 -9.51
C HIS A 90 -6.32 5.54 -9.36
N THR A 91 -6.57 6.41 -10.34
CA THR A 91 -6.10 7.81 -10.33
C THR A 91 -7.10 8.75 -11.01
N GLY A 92 -7.21 9.96 -10.50
CA GLY A 92 -8.06 11.01 -11.09
C GLY A 92 -7.60 11.49 -12.47
N LYS A 93 -6.33 11.26 -12.83
CA LYS A 93 -5.77 11.72 -14.13
C LYS A 93 -6.49 11.13 -15.35
N ILE A 94 -7.07 9.95 -15.21
CA ILE A 94 -7.80 9.26 -16.30
C ILE A 94 -9.32 9.30 -16.12
N ALA A 95 -9.83 10.03 -15.13
CA ALA A 95 -11.26 10.03 -14.82
C ALA A 95 -12.13 10.55 -15.98
N ALA A 96 -11.72 11.64 -16.65
CA ALA A 96 -12.45 12.18 -17.81
C ALA A 96 -12.55 11.16 -18.95
N LEU A 97 -11.42 10.51 -19.29
CA LEU A 97 -11.39 9.44 -20.30
C LEU A 97 -12.32 8.30 -19.92
N SER A 98 -12.31 7.90 -18.64
CA SER A 98 -13.12 6.79 -18.13
C SER A 98 -14.62 7.09 -18.15
N ILE A 99 -15.03 8.34 -17.91
CA ILE A 99 -16.42 8.78 -18.05
C ILE A 99 -16.86 8.69 -19.52
N LEU A 100 -16.02 9.11 -20.47
CA LEU A 100 -16.32 8.98 -21.89
C LEU A 100 -16.43 7.51 -22.31
N LEU A 101 -15.52 6.66 -21.86
CA LEU A 101 -15.59 5.21 -22.09
C LEU A 101 -16.89 4.62 -21.55
N LYS A 102 -17.29 4.98 -20.34
CA LYS A 102 -18.57 4.56 -19.77
C LYS A 102 -19.76 4.98 -20.65
N LYS A 103 -19.80 6.25 -21.08
CA LYS A 103 -20.88 6.75 -21.94
C LYS A 103 -20.96 6.03 -23.29
N LEU A 104 -19.81 5.65 -23.87
CA LEU A 104 -19.74 4.99 -25.16
C LEU A 104 -19.99 3.48 -25.13
N THR A 105 -19.72 2.84 -24.00
CA THR A 105 -19.73 1.37 -23.90
C THR A 105 -20.72 0.81 -22.90
N GLY A 106 -21.23 1.62 -21.97
CA GLY A 106 -22.14 1.18 -20.91
C GLY A 106 -21.47 0.44 -19.75
N VAL A 107 -20.11 0.38 -19.71
CA VAL A 107 -19.39 -0.27 -18.60
C VAL A 107 -19.70 0.41 -17.26
N ARG A 108 -19.71 -0.35 -16.17
CA ARG A 108 -19.77 0.19 -14.82
C ARG A 108 -18.40 0.78 -14.46
N LEU A 109 -18.38 2.04 -14.04
CA LEU A 109 -17.15 2.75 -13.66
C LEU A 109 -16.93 2.69 -12.16
N ILE A 110 -15.81 2.14 -11.75
CA ILE A 110 -15.37 1.99 -10.37
C ILE A 110 -14.10 2.80 -10.15
N PHE A 111 -14.05 3.60 -9.10
CA PHE A 111 -12.88 4.37 -8.75
C PHE A 111 -12.34 3.97 -7.37
N VAL A 112 -11.15 3.36 -7.35
CA VAL A 112 -10.47 2.97 -6.11
C VAL A 112 -9.65 4.14 -5.56
N LYS A 113 -9.88 4.50 -4.32
CA LYS A 113 -9.25 5.63 -3.61
C LYS A 113 -8.15 5.14 -2.69
N HIS A 114 -6.90 5.39 -3.08
CA HIS A 114 -5.70 4.94 -2.38
C HIS A 114 -5.06 6.00 -1.48
N ASN A 115 -5.55 7.23 -1.48
CA ASN A 115 -4.91 8.35 -0.78
C ASN A 115 -5.89 9.05 0.16
N VAL A 116 -5.37 9.57 1.27
CA VAL A 116 -6.10 10.41 2.21
C VAL A 116 -6.15 11.85 1.65
N VAL A 117 -7.07 12.08 0.74
CA VAL A 117 -7.28 13.39 0.10
C VAL A 117 -8.76 13.73 0.14
N ALA A 118 -9.10 14.90 0.65
CA ALA A 118 -10.49 15.36 0.68
C ALA A 118 -11.06 15.51 -0.74
N ASN A 119 -12.35 15.26 -0.87
CA ASN A 119 -13.05 15.52 -2.13
C ASN A 119 -13.04 17.01 -2.44
N LYS A 120 -12.71 17.32 -3.68
CA LYS A 120 -12.93 18.68 -4.21
C LYS A 120 -14.39 18.83 -4.64
N THR A 121 -14.93 20.01 -4.44
CA THR A 121 -16.34 20.33 -4.68
C THR A 121 -16.58 21.13 -5.97
N ASP A 122 -15.54 21.35 -6.77
CA ASP A 122 -15.63 22.04 -8.05
C ASP A 122 -16.43 21.23 -9.09
N PHE A 123 -16.86 21.90 -10.15
CA PHE A 123 -17.70 21.31 -11.20
C PHE A 123 -17.10 20.01 -11.80
N TYR A 124 -15.80 19.99 -12.04
CA TYR A 124 -15.13 18.82 -12.63
C TYR A 124 -15.18 17.59 -11.70
N HIS A 125 -14.89 17.79 -10.41
CA HIS A 125 -14.94 16.70 -9.43
C HIS A 125 -16.39 16.24 -9.16
N ARG A 126 -17.35 17.14 -9.16
CA ARG A 126 -18.78 16.78 -9.11
C ARG A 126 -19.21 15.95 -10.31
N LEU A 127 -18.71 16.30 -11.51
CA LEU A 127 -18.99 15.52 -12.73
C LEU A 127 -18.41 14.08 -12.61
N ILE A 128 -17.22 13.93 -12.06
CA ILE A 128 -16.61 12.61 -11.79
C ILE A 128 -17.48 11.83 -10.80
N GLN A 129 -17.86 12.44 -9.69
CA GLN A 129 -18.69 11.78 -8.66
C GLN A 129 -20.05 11.34 -9.21
N LYS A 130 -20.71 12.21 -9.99
CA LYS A 130 -22.01 11.90 -10.62
C LYS A 130 -21.91 10.69 -11.56
N ASN A 131 -20.85 10.61 -12.38
CA ASN A 131 -20.72 9.61 -13.43
C ASN A 131 -20.04 8.30 -12.98
N THR A 132 -19.41 8.27 -11.81
CA THR A 132 -18.83 7.03 -11.23
C THR A 132 -19.95 6.24 -10.55
N ASP A 133 -19.99 4.93 -10.77
CA ASP A 133 -21.00 4.04 -10.20
C ASP A 133 -20.67 3.65 -8.77
N ARG A 134 -19.37 3.37 -8.50
CA ARG A 134 -18.88 3.01 -7.17
C ARG A 134 -17.51 3.65 -6.90
N PHE A 135 -17.31 4.06 -5.66
CA PHE A 135 -16.02 4.44 -5.11
C PHE A 135 -15.63 3.42 -4.06
N ILE A 136 -14.43 2.88 -4.18
CA ILE A 136 -13.87 1.94 -3.22
C ILE A 136 -12.81 2.68 -2.41
N CYS A 137 -13.00 2.79 -1.11
CA CYS A 137 -12.06 3.38 -0.17
C CYS A 137 -11.26 2.27 0.52
N VAL A 138 -9.94 2.37 0.47
CA VAL A 138 -9.04 1.32 0.99
C VAL A 138 -8.99 1.24 2.52
N SER A 139 -9.62 2.19 3.20
CA SER A 139 -9.75 2.24 4.65
C SER A 139 -10.97 3.06 5.09
N ARG A 140 -11.33 2.95 6.36
CA ARG A 140 -12.35 3.79 6.98
C ARG A 140 -11.93 5.26 6.97
N LEU A 141 -10.66 5.54 7.26
CA LEU A 141 -10.14 6.90 7.19
C LEU A 141 -10.35 7.53 5.80
N VAL A 142 -9.98 6.80 4.73
CA VAL A 142 -10.17 7.29 3.36
C VAL A 142 -11.66 7.49 3.07
N TYR A 143 -12.53 6.60 3.52
CA TYR A 143 -13.97 6.73 3.38
C TYR A 143 -14.47 8.00 4.09
N ASP A 144 -14.13 8.22 5.35
CA ASP A 144 -14.60 9.36 6.13
C ASP A 144 -14.16 10.69 5.50
N VAL A 145 -12.88 10.79 5.08
CA VAL A 145 -12.34 11.98 4.38
C VAL A 145 -13.01 12.20 3.01
N GLN A 146 -13.32 11.13 2.28
CA GLN A 146 -13.95 11.23 0.95
C GLN A 146 -15.46 11.51 1.01
N THR A 147 -16.11 11.16 2.11
CA THR A 147 -17.57 11.28 2.26
C THR A 147 -17.99 12.44 3.17
N ALA A 148 -17.06 13.16 3.79
CA ALA A 148 -17.35 14.39 4.49
C ALA A 148 -18.04 15.38 3.54
N ASP A 149 -19.24 15.81 3.87
CA ASP A 149 -20.09 16.74 3.09
C ASP A 149 -20.29 16.34 1.62
N ASN A 150 -20.25 15.04 1.32
CA ASN A 150 -20.35 14.52 -0.04
C ASN A 150 -21.78 14.06 -0.36
N PRO A 151 -22.48 14.71 -1.34
CA PRO A 151 -23.86 14.36 -1.71
C PRO A 151 -24.00 12.99 -2.40
N PHE A 152 -22.88 12.34 -2.78
CA PHE A 152 -22.86 11.02 -3.41
C PHE A 152 -22.31 9.94 -2.48
N LYS A 153 -22.40 10.14 -1.17
CA LYS A 153 -21.88 9.23 -0.12
C LYS A 153 -22.36 7.77 -0.29
N GLU A 154 -23.57 7.60 -0.79
CA GLU A 154 -24.17 6.28 -1.03
C GLU A 154 -23.43 5.42 -2.06
N LYS A 155 -22.58 6.04 -2.89
CA LYS A 155 -21.73 5.32 -3.87
C LYS A 155 -20.43 4.79 -3.29
N TYR A 156 -20.06 5.20 -2.08
CA TYR A 156 -18.79 4.85 -1.46
C TYR A 156 -18.90 3.56 -0.66
N ARG A 157 -17.89 2.72 -0.75
CA ARG A 157 -17.76 1.45 0.01
C ARG A 157 -16.36 1.35 0.58
N ILE A 158 -16.24 0.76 1.76
CA ILE A 158 -14.95 0.44 2.37
C ILE A 158 -14.59 -0.98 1.96
N VAL A 159 -13.45 -1.11 1.30
CA VAL A 159 -12.81 -2.40 1.03
C VAL A 159 -11.35 -2.25 1.44
N HIS A 160 -11.02 -2.76 2.63
CA HIS A 160 -9.66 -2.67 3.13
C HIS A 160 -8.67 -3.34 2.18
N ASN A 161 -7.50 -2.76 2.06
CA ASN A 161 -6.40 -3.43 1.38
C ASN A 161 -6.04 -4.72 2.11
N GLY A 162 -5.47 -5.65 1.37
CA GLY A 162 -4.90 -6.88 1.90
C GLY A 162 -3.59 -7.22 1.22
N ILE A 163 -2.85 -8.11 1.84
CA ILE A 163 -1.57 -8.61 1.32
C ILE A 163 -1.76 -9.96 0.61
N ASP A 164 -0.99 -10.20 -0.46
CA ASP A 164 -0.88 -11.54 -1.06
C ASP A 164 -0.01 -12.41 -0.15
N THR A 165 -0.65 -13.27 0.63
CA THR A 165 0.01 -14.18 1.57
C THR A 165 0.97 -15.17 0.90
N GLY A 166 0.80 -15.44 -0.40
CA GLY A 166 1.72 -16.27 -1.18
C GLY A 166 3.12 -15.66 -1.34
N ARG A 167 3.24 -14.34 -1.21
CA ARG A 167 4.55 -13.65 -1.18
C ARG A 167 5.27 -13.79 0.15
N PHE A 168 4.56 -14.17 1.20
CA PHE A 168 5.07 -14.28 2.57
C PHE A 168 4.83 -15.71 3.07
N PRO A 169 5.69 -16.68 2.68
CA PRO A 169 5.51 -18.07 3.07
C PRO A 169 5.47 -18.21 4.60
N PRO A 170 4.89 -19.32 5.13
CA PRO A 170 4.71 -19.51 6.56
C PRO A 170 5.95 -19.17 7.36
N PRO A 171 5.81 -18.57 8.54
CA PRO A 171 6.95 -18.17 9.35
C PRO A 171 7.76 -19.42 9.74
N GLN A 172 9.03 -19.38 9.37
CA GLN A 172 10.04 -20.29 9.93
C GLN A 172 10.55 -19.69 11.24
N GLU A 173 11.16 -20.48 12.08
CA GLU A 173 11.82 -19.97 13.29
C GLU A 173 12.82 -18.87 12.92
N LYS A 174 12.77 -17.77 13.67
CA LYS A 174 13.70 -16.67 13.45
C LYS A 174 15.11 -17.17 13.81
N PRO A 175 16.11 -16.97 12.95
CA PRO A 175 17.49 -17.32 13.29
C PRO A 175 17.91 -16.56 14.54
N ASP A 176 18.57 -17.25 15.46
CA ASP A 176 19.22 -16.60 16.60
C ASP A 176 20.17 -15.52 16.11
N SER A 177 19.98 -14.31 16.58
CA SER A 177 20.80 -13.17 16.23
C SER A 177 21.28 -12.47 17.50
N ARG A 178 22.58 -12.17 17.55
CA ARG A 178 23.14 -11.32 18.60
C ARG A 178 22.68 -9.86 18.49
N PHE A 179 22.03 -9.50 17.38
CA PHE A 179 21.56 -8.15 17.11
C PHE A 179 20.06 -8.06 17.28
N PHE A 180 19.61 -6.93 17.81
CA PHE A 180 18.20 -6.52 17.75
C PHE A 180 18.02 -5.59 16.55
N THR A 181 17.25 -6.04 15.56
CA THR A 181 17.07 -5.34 14.29
C THR A 181 15.77 -4.56 14.27
N VAL A 182 15.89 -3.24 14.25
CA VAL A 182 14.82 -2.31 13.91
C VAL A 182 14.77 -2.15 12.40
N ALA A 183 13.61 -2.16 11.79
CA ALA A 183 13.48 -2.09 10.34
C ALA A 183 12.40 -1.13 9.88
N TYR A 184 12.61 -0.58 8.69
CA TYR A 184 11.62 0.16 7.91
C TYR A 184 11.59 -0.40 6.50
N ALA A 185 10.38 -0.54 5.92
CA ALA A 185 10.22 -0.86 4.51
C ALA A 185 9.18 0.05 3.86
N GLY A 186 9.59 0.72 2.79
CA GLY A 186 8.73 1.64 2.04
C GLY A 186 9.50 2.69 1.28
N ARG A 187 8.79 3.62 0.63
CA ARG A 187 9.42 4.75 -0.05
C ARG A 187 10.14 5.63 0.98
N ILE A 188 11.39 5.96 0.68
CA ILE A 188 12.21 6.84 1.51
C ILE A 188 11.95 8.29 1.08
N SER A 189 11.20 9.03 1.91
CA SER A 189 10.80 10.40 1.64
C SER A 189 10.52 11.16 2.94
N PRO A 190 10.59 12.52 2.94
CA PRO A 190 10.48 13.32 4.16
C PRO A 190 9.23 13.05 4.99
N GLU A 191 8.10 12.82 4.32
CA GLU A 191 6.84 12.53 4.99
C GLU A 191 6.81 11.19 5.75
N LYS A 192 7.83 10.34 5.56
CA LYS A 192 7.94 9.05 6.26
C LYS A 192 8.66 9.13 7.61
N GLY A 193 9.23 10.28 7.97
CA GLY A 193 9.76 10.54 9.30
C GLY A 193 10.96 9.67 9.70
N LEU A 194 11.80 9.29 8.72
CA LEU A 194 12.93 8.41 8.97
C LEU A 194 14.02 9.07 9.83
N GLU A 195 14.10 10.39 9.83
CA GLU A 195 14.99 11.15 10.70
C GLU A 195 14.73 10.82 12.17
N ASN A 196 13.46 10.81 12.60
CA ASN A 196 13.10 10.47 13.98
C ASN A 196 13.47 9.02 14.33
N LEU A 197 13.28 8.09 13.38
CA LEU A 197 13.64 6.69 13.58
C LEU A 197 15.16 6.48 13.70
N ILE A 198 15.93 7.15 12.85
CA ILE A 198 17.40 7.12 12.91
C ILE A 198 17.89 7.66 14.24
N GLU A 199 17.40 8.84 14.67
CA GLU A 199 17.76 9.44 15.93
C GLU A 199 17.39 8.57 17.14
N ALA A 200 16.20 7.95 17.13
CA ALA A 200 15.82 6.97 18.16
C ALA A 200 16.81 5.80 18.24
N CYS A 201 17.24 5.27 17.08
CA CYS A 201 18.24 4.20 17.05
C CYS A 201 19.64 4.69 17.50
N VAL A 202 20.01 5.95 17.25
CA VAL A 202 21.25 6.55 17.78
C VAL A 202 21.20 6.64 19.30
N ILE A 203 20.08 7.10 19.87
CA ILE A 203 19.88 7.13 21.33
C ILE A 203 20.05 5.73 21.94
N LEU A 204 19.37 4.75 21.34
CA LEU A 204 19.37 3.36 21.82
C LEU A 204 20.71 2.67 21.67
N HIS A 205 21.43 2.90 20.57
CA HIS A 205 22.70 2.23 20.29
C HIS A 205 23.77 2.58 21.32
N ARG A 206 23.73 3.78 21.89
CA ARG A 206 24.64 4.20 22.98
C ARG A 206 24.49 3.32 24.23
N LYS A 207 23.27 2.87 24.51
CA LYS A 207 22.94 2.03 25.68
C LYS A 207 22.97 0.52 25.33
N TYR A 208 22.59 0.19 24.10
CA TYR A 208 22.45 -1.18 23.59
C TYR A 208 23.22 -1.34 22.26
N PRO A 209 24.53 -1.63 22.29
CA PRO A 209 25.36 -1.72 21.07
C PRO A 209 24.92 -2.82 20.09
N GLN A 210 24.04 -3.74 20.48
CA GLN A 210 23.45 -4.75 19.60
C GLN A 210 22.33 -4.21 18.70
N ILE A 211 21.84 -2.98 18.89
CA ILE A 211 20.79 -2.37 18.04
C ILE A 211 21.33 -2.16 16.62
N ARG A 212 20.53 -2.52 15.64
CA ARG A 212 20.78 -2.28 14.21
C ARG A 212 19.51 -1.68 13.60
N LEU A 213 19.69 -0.75 12.65
CA LEU A 213 18.61 -0.20 11.85
C LEU A 213 18.80 -0.57 10.38
N LYS A 214 17.77 -1.15 9.76
CA LYS A 214 17.73 -1.47 8.34
C LYS A 214 16.62 -0.71 7.64
N LEU A 215 16.97 0.03 6.58
CA LEU A 215 16.04 0.85 5.79
C LEU A 215 15.94 0.27 4.37
N ALA A 216 14.82 -0.39 4.07
CA ALA A 216 14.54 -0.94 2.75
C ALA A 216 13.61 -0.03 1.95
N GLY A 217 14.01 0.27 0.73
CA GLY A 217 13.29 1.12 -0.21
C GLY A 217 14.17 2.14 -0.89
N ASP A 218 13.56 2.88 -1.83
CA ASP A 218 14.21 3.96 -2.56
C ASP A 218 13.50 5.28 -2.35
N GLY A 219 14.20 6.37 -2.63
CA GLY A 219 13.70 7.74 -2.52
C GLY A 219 14.29 8.67 -3.57
N HIS A 220 13.91 9.95 -3.50
CA HIS A 220 14.52 10.96 -4.35
C HIS A 220 16.02 11.07 -4.03
N PRO A 221 16.93 11.10 -5.03
CA PRO A 221 18.37 11.09 -4.82
C PRO A 221 18.86 12.14 -3.83
N ASP A 222 18.37 13.37 -3.93
CA ASP A 222 18.79 14.48 -3.03
C ASP A 222 18.43 14.22 -1.56
N TYR A 223 17.23 13.66 -1.33
CA TYR A 223 16.80 13.31 0.02
C TYR A 223 17.63 12.13 0.55
N MET A 224 17.87 11.11 -0.27
CA MET A 224 18.73 9.98 0.09
C MET A 224 20.16 10.41 0.43
N CYS A 225 20.75 11.33 -0.36
CA CYS A 225 22.07 11.87 -0.09
C CYS A 225 22.11 12.65 1.23
N ARG A 226 21.06 13.46 1.51
CA ARG A 226 20.95 14.19 2.78
C ARG A 226 20.88 13.21 3.96
N LEU A 227 19.96 12.23 3.89
CA LEU A 227 19.73 11.29 4.98
C LEU A 227 20.99 10.45 5.29
N LYS A 228 21.75 10.05 4.25
CA LYS A 228 23.03 9.34 4.42
C LYS A 228 24.12 10.22 5.07
N ARG A 229 24.16 11.51 4.70
CA ARG A 229 25.07 12.47 5.36
C ARG A 229 24.73 12.65 6.85
N ASP A 230 23.44 12.75 7.18
CA ASP A 230 22.99 12.89 8.56
C ASP A 230 23.35 11.64 9.39
N VAL A 231 23.22 10.43 8.81
CA VAL A 231 23.69 9.18 9.42
C VAL A 231 25.21 9.20 9.66
N SER A 232 26.00 9.64 8.67
CA SER A 232 27.45 9.74 8.80
C SER A 232 27.85 10.78 9.87
N ALA A 233 27.23 11.95 9.85
CA ALA A 233 27.50 13.02 10.81
C ALA A 233 27.17 12.62 12.27
N SER A 234 26.20 11.74 12.48
CA SER A 234 25.85 11.21 13.79
C SER A 234 26.71 10.01 14.22
N GLY A 235 27.64 9.53 13.38
CA GLY A 235 28.43 8.32 13.62
C GLY A 235 27.63 7.03 13.59
N ALA A 236 26.46 7.02 12.94
CA ALA A 236 25.53 5.89 12.94
C ALA A 236 25.78 4.87 11.81
N GLU A 237 26.73 5.11 10.90
CA GLU A 237 27.05 4.22 9.77
C GLU A 237 27.33 2.76 10.18
N PRO A 238 27.96 2.45 11.33
CA PRO A 238 28.23 1.06 11.71
C PRO A 238 26.98 0.24 12.03
N PHE A 239 25.84 0.88 12.30
CA PHE A 239 24.62 0.19 12.74
C PHE A 239 23.36 0.60 11.96
N VAL A 240 23.44 1.56 11.03
CA VAL A 240 22.35 1.96 10.13
C VAL A 240 22.69 1.55 8.71
N SER A 241 21.87 0.71 8.08
CA SER A 241 22.06 0.27 6.71
C SER A 241 20.90 0.66 5.78
N PHE A 242 21.23 1.07 4.56
CA PHE A 242 20.29 1.32 3.48
C PHE A 242 20.32 0.16 2.50
N GLU A 243 19.27 -0.66 2.53
CA GLU A 243 19.19 -1.91 1.76
C GLU A 243 18.77 -1.70 0.29
N GLY A 244 18.32 -0.47 -0.07
CA GLY A 244 17.74 -0.18 -1.36
C GLY A 244 16.41 -0.88 -1.59
N PHE A 245 15.95 -0.89 -2.84
CA PHE A 245 14.75 -1.64 -3.21
C PHE A 245 14.99 -3.14 -3.09
N THR A 246 14.10 -3.85 -2.41
CA THR A 246 14.18 -5.30 -2.26
C THR A 246 12.86 -5.98 -2.61
N GLU A 247 12.93 -7.05 -3.39
CA GLU A 247 11.80 -7.95 -3.64
C GLU A 247 11.69 -9.04 -2.55
N LYS A 248 12.72 -9.22 -1.72
CA LYS A 248 12.79 -10.23 -0.66
C LYS A 248 12.21 -9.73 0.67
N LEU A 249 11.06 -9.04 0.62
CA LEU A 249 10.45 -8.43 1.81
C LEU A 249 10.12 -9.44 2.91
N ALA A 250 9.69 -10.66 2.56
CA ALA A 250 9.42 -11.70 3.55
C ALA A 250 10.66 -12.05 4.40
N SER A 251 11.82 -12.19 3.76
CA SER A 251 13.09 -12.43 4.48
C SER A 251 13.53 -11.22 5.29
N PHE A 252 13.36 -10.01 4.73
CA PHE A 252 13.67 -8.75 5.40
C PHE A 252 12.87 -8.60 6.71
N TYR A 253 11.54 -8.78 6.66
CA TYR A 253 10.70 -8.68 7.85
C TYR A 253 11.02 -9.76 8.89
N ARG A 254 11.23 -11.02 8.49
CA ARG A 254 11.55 -12.11 9.42
C ARG A 254 12.87 -11.94 10.14
N GLN A 255 13.86 -11.32 9.50
CA GLN A 255 15.15 -11.01 10.12
C GLN A 255 15.08 -9.80 11.06
N SER A 256 13.96 -9.08 11.06
CA SER A 256 13.73 -7.92 11.91
C SER A 256 13.05 -8.29 13.23
N ASP A 257 13.37 -7.58 14.31
CA ASP A 257 12.71 -7.71 15.60
C ASP A 257 11.47 -6.84 15.69
N VAL A 258 11.57 -5.66 15.13
CA VAL A 258 10.47 -4.69 15.07
C VAL A 258 10.52 -3.92 13.74
N VAL A 259 9.36 -3.73 13.14
CA VAL A 259 9.19 -2.83 11.98
C VAL A 259 8.51 -1.56 12.45
N VAL A 260 9.08 -0.42 12.10
CA VAL A 260 8.54 0.90 12.45
C VAL A 260 8.07 1.62 11.20
N LEU A 261 6.84 2.12 11.23
CA LEU A 261 6.30 3.01 10.19
C LEU A 261 6.07 4.40 10.81
N PRO A 262 7.10 5.28 10.78
CA PRO A 262 7.08 6.54 11.53
C PRO A 262 6.52 7.72 10.71
N SER A 263 5.52 7.48 9.85
CA SER A 263 4.98 8.48 8.93
C SER A 263 4.50 9.75 9.66
N LEU A 264 4.89 10.91 9.15
CA LEU A 264 4.50 12.25 9.65
C LEU A 264 3.16 12.70 9.06
N VAL A 265 2.61 11.96 8.12
CA VAL A 265 1.32 12.22 7.46
C VAL A 265 0.40 11.02 7.60
N PRO A 266 -0.92 11.21 7.51
CA PRO A 266 -1.87 10.11 7.58
C PRO A 266 -1.63 9.07 6.48
N GLU A 267 -1.39 7.82 6.86
CA GLU A 267 -1.34 6.70 5.93
C GLU A 267 -2.75 6.29 5.51
N ALA A 268 -2.94 6.05 4.22
CA ALA A 268 -4.23 5.60 3.71
C ALA A 268 -4.57 4.16 4.12
N PHE A 269 -3.55 3.33 4.42
CA PHE A 269 -3.72 1.99 4.97
C PHE A 269 -2.47 1.59 5.79
N GLY A 270 -1.36 1.19 5.16
CA GLY A 270 -0.16 0.70 5.84
C GLY A 270 0.17 -0.75 5.47
N LEU A 271 0.27 -1.04 4.17
CA LEU A 271 0.56 -2.40 3.68
C LEU A 271 1.83 -2.99 4.29
N SER A 272 2.90 -2.19 4.47
CA SER A 272 4.15 -2.65 5.08
C SER A 272 3.96 -3.14 6.54
N LEU A 273 3.02 -2.55 7.28
CA LEU A 273 2.66 -3.04 8.61
C LEU A 273 1.99 -4.41 8.52
N CYS A 274 1.01 -4.57 7.63
CA CYS A 274 0.35 -5.87 7.41
C CYS A 274 1.35 -6.95 6.97
N GLU A 275 2.29 -6.61 6.08
CA GLU A 275 3.34 -7.51 5.61
C GLU A 275 4.25 -7.96 6.76
N ALA A 276 4.71 -7.01 7.60
CA ALA A 276 5.55 -7.29 8.76
C ALA A 276 4.80 -8.13 9.83
N MET A 277 3.56 -7.74 10.16
CA MET A 277 2.70 -8.47 11.09
C MET A 277 2.46 -9.91 10.61
N TYR A 278 2.17 -10.10 9.32
CA TYR A 278 1.98 -11.44 8.76
C TYR A 278 3.27 -12.29 8.83
N CYS A 279 4.43 -11.67 8.73
CA CYS A 279 5.74 -12.31 8.93
C CYS A 279 6.08 -12.57 10.40
N ARG A 280 5.17 -12.36 11.35
CA ARG A 280 5.39 -12.45 12.81
C ARG A 280 6.50 -11.51 13.28
N THR A 281 6.50 -10.28 12.79
CA THR A 281 7.38 -9.22 13.27
C THR A 281 6.56 -8.20 14.04
N ALA A 282 7.00 -7.80 15.22
CA ALA A 282 6.35 -6.75 15.99
C ALA A 282 6.36 -5.43 15.22
N VAL A 283 5.32 -4.61 15.41
CA VAL A 283 5.21 -3.34 14.67
C VAL A 283 4.97 -2.16 15.61
N ILE A 284 5.56 -1.01 15.25
CA ILE A 284 5.32 0.28 15.89
C ILE A 284 4.90 1.27 14.81
N SER A 285 3.86 2.04 15.07
CA SER A 285 3.41 3.13 14.21
C SER A 285 2.72 4.22 15.03
N ASN A 286 1.98 5.12 14.36
CA ASN A 286 1.24 6.19 15.02
C ASN A 286 -0.27 6.11 14.78
N THR A 287 -1.01 7.02 15.43
CA THR A 287 -2.46 7.11 15.35
C THR A 287 -2.98 8.05 14.25
N LEU A 288 -2.09 8.66 13.44
CA LEU A 288 -2.45 9.71 12.47
C LEU A 288 -3.31 9.21 11.30
N GLY A 289 -3.12 7.96 10.89
CA GLY A 289 -3.74 7.40 9.71
C GLY A 289 -4.62 6.18 9.97
N ALA A 290 -4.76 5.34 8.95
CA ALA A 290 -5.53 4.09 9.00
C ALA A 290 -4.80 2.97 9.76
N GLN A 291 -3.60 3.21 10.30
CA GLN A 291 -2.85 2.23 11.10
C GLN A 291 -3.65 1.72 12.29
N LYS A 292 -4.50 2.58 12.90
CA LYS A 292 -5.43 2.21 13.99
C LYS A 292 -6.57 1.27 13.57
N GLU A 293 -6.78 1.06 12.27
CA GLU A 293 -7.73 0.06 11.77
C GLU A 293 -7.09 -1.34 11.70
N ILE A 294 -5.74 -1.39 11.67
CA ILE A 294 -4.93 -2.59 11.55
C ILE A 294 -4.41 -3.03 12.91
N ILE A 295 -3.89 -2.09 13.69
CA ILE A 295 -3.21 -2.34 14.97
C ILE A 295 -4.15 -2.05 16.13
N GLU A 296 -4.31 -3.04 16.99
CA GLU A 296 -4.87 -2.89 18.34
C GLU A 296 -3.71 -2.65 19.30
N HIS A 297 -3.66 -1.42 19.87
CA HIS A 297 -2.54 -0.94 20.69
C HIS A 297 -2.26 -1.88 21.87
N HIS A 298 -0.99 -2.26 22.05
CA HIS A 298 -0.50 -3.23 23.02
C HIS A 298 -1.08 -4.65 22.92
N GLN A 299 -1.88 -4.96 21.88
CA GLN A 299 -2.38 -6.31 21.62
C GLN A 299 -1.73 -6.90 20.36
N SER A 300 -1.82 -6.23 19.21
CA SER A 300 -1.27 -6.70 17.93
C SER A 300 -0.14 -5.83 17.39
N GLY A 301 0.26 -4.79 18.10
CA GLY A 301 1.32 -3.84 17.78
C GLY A 301 1.26 -2.63 18.70
N ILE A 302 2.11 -1.64 18.44
CA ILE A 302 2.22 -0.42 19.24
C ILE A 302 1.83 0.78 18.39
N LEU A 303 0.94 1.62 18.93
CA LEU A 303 0.54 2.90 18.33
C LEU A 303 0.93 4.05 19.26
N LEU A 304 1.66 5.03 18.73
CA LEU A 304 2.07 6.23 19.44
C LEU A 304 1.28 7.44 18.93
N ASP A 305 0.87 8.33 19.82
CA ASP A 305 0.19 9.56 19.42
C ASP A 305 1.18 10.57 18.80
N ARG A 306 2.42 10.54 19.25
CA ARG A 306 3.52 11.33 18.70
C ARG A 306 4.74 10.46 18.47
N LEU A 307 5.32 10.58 17.29
CA LEU A 307 6.56 9.89 16.92
C LEU A 307 7.75 10.86 17.07
N THR A 308 8.19 11.06 18.31
CA THR A 308 9.47 11.73 18.57
C THR A 308 10.59 10.68 18.65
N PRO A 309 11.85 11.06 18.47
CA PRO A 309 12.99 10.14 18.68
C PRO A 309 12.95 9.45 20.04
N GLU A 310 12.62 10.18 21.11
CA GLU A 310 12.56 9.67 22.48
C GLU A 310 11.41 8.66 22.63
N SER A 311 10.18 8.99 22.18
CA SER A 311 9.04 8.09 22.29
C SER A 311 9.23 6.80 21.50
N LEU A 312 9.90 6.87 20.35
CA LEU A 312 10.28 5.69 19.58
C LEU A 312 11.36 4.87 20.30
N ALA A 313 12.37 5.54 20.87
CA ALA A 313 13.42 4.89 21.63
C ALA A 313 12.84 4.16 22.86
N ASP A 314 11.97 4.77 23.62
CA ASP A 314 11.33 4.17 24.80
C ASP A 314 10.55 2.90 24.45
N GLU A 315 9.75 2.91 23.38
CA GLU A 315 8.98 1.73 23.00
C GLU A 315 9.84 0.64 22.37
N ILE A 316 10.87 0.99 21.61
CA ILE A 316 11.83 0.00 21.10
C ILE A 316 12.61 -0.61 22.27
N GLU A 317 13.08 0.19 23.24
CA GLU A 317 13.75 -0.29 24.45
C GLU A 317 12.88 -1.27 25.23
N ARG A 318 11.58 -0.98 25.38
CA ARG A 318 10.63 -1.89 26.04
C ARG A 318 10.60 -3.26 25.36
N LEU A 319 10.65 -3.31 24.03
CA LEU A 319 10.68 -4.57 23.28
C LEU A 319 12.05 -5.27 23.35
N VAL A 320 13.15 -4.53 23.46
CA VAL A 320 14.49 -5.09 23.71
C VAL A 320 14.54 -5.79 25.05
N LEU A 321 13.98 -5.16 26.09
CA LEU A 321 14.02 -5.66 27.46
C LEU A 321 12.98 -6.77 27.73
N ASN A 322 11.94 -6.86 26.91
CA ASN A 322 10.82 -7.81 27.11
C ASN A 322 10.55 -8.64 25.85
N PRO A 323 11.38 -9.67 25.57
CA PRO A 323 11.20 -10.53 24.39
C PRO A 323 9.85 -11.24 24.35
N GLU A 324 9.29 -11.59 25.52
CA GLU A 324 7.95 -12.22 25.61
C GLU A 324 6.86 -11.29 25.08
N THR A 325 6.86 -10.03 25.51
CA THR A 325 5.93 -9.00 24.99
C THR A 325 6.09 -8.81 23.49
N LYS A 326 7.33 -8.71 22.99
CA LYS A 326 7.60 -8.62 21.55
C LYS A 326 7.01 -9.80 20.79
N ASN A 327 7.21 -11.02 21.26
CA ASN A 327 6.73 -12.23 20.61
C ASN A 327 5.19 -12.36 20.69
N ALA A 328 4.59 -11.94 21.79
CA ALA A 328 3.13 -11.90 21.95
C ALA A 328 2.49 -10.95 20.94
N LEU A 329 3.02 -9.72 20.81
CA LEU A 329 2.58 -8.73 19.83
C LEU A 329 2.73 -9.25 18.39
N ALA A 330 3.85 -9.89 18.08
CA ALA A 330 4.13 -10.46 16.77
C ALA A 330 3.15 -11.59 16.41
N THR A 331 2.82 -12.43 17.36
CA THR A 331 1.87 -13.54 17.19
C THR A 331 0.44 -13.03 16.99
N ALA A 332 -0.01 -12.12 17.84
CA ALA A 332 -1.34 -11.53 17.72
C ALA A 332 -1.47 -10.67 16.44
N GLY A 333 -0.41 -9.95 16.07
CA GLY A 333 -0.33 -9.22 14.81
C GLY A 333 -0.51 -10.13 13.59
N HIS A 334 0.16 -11.27 13.58
CA HIS A 334 0.00 -12.27 12.52
C HIS A 334 -1.46 -12.75 12.42
N GLN A 335 -2.07 -13.12 13.53
CA GLN A 335 -3.47 -13.56 13.56
C GLN A 335 -4.43 -12.48 13.06
N CYS A 336 -4.21 -11.23 13.48
CA CYS A 336 -5.02 -10.09 13.03
C CYS A 336 -5.00 -9.95 11.50
N VAL A 337 -3.82 -9.98 10.89
CA VAL A 337 -3.70 -9.85 9.42
C VAL A 337 -4.23 -11.08 8.70
N ALA A 338 -3.92 -12.28 9.17
CA ALA A 338 -4.41 -13.53 8.57
C ALA A 338 -5.94 -13.59 8.52
N ASN A 339 -6.62 -13.08 9.54
CA ASN A 339 -8.07 -13.12 9.66
C ASN A 339 -8.80 -11.95 8.98
N ARG A 340 -8.11 -10.82 8.67
CA ARG A 340 -8.81 -9.59 8.26
C ARG A 340 -8.25 -8.93 7.01
N PHE A 341 -6.94 -9.06 6.74
CA PHE A 341 -6.23 -8.22 5.77
C PHE A 341 -5.41 -9.03 4.75
N THR A 342 -5.92 -10.18 4.34
CA THR A 342 -5.37 -10.90 3.18
C THR A 342 -6.00 -10.39 1.88
N ILE A 343 -5.31 -10.59 0.78
CA ILE A 343 -5.82 -10.22 -0.54
C ILE A 343 -7.11 -10.96 -0.90
N ASN A 344 -7.32 -12.15 -0.34
CA ASN A 344 -8.57 -12.89 -0.51
C ASN A 344 -9.74 -12.15 0.13
N HIS A 345 -9.60 -11.64 1.35
CA HIS A 345 -10.64 -10.81 1.99
C HIS A 345 -10.93 -9.53 1.18
N THR A 346 -9.88 -8.92 0.61
CA THR A 346 -10.06 -7.75 -0.26
C THR A 346 -10.86 -8.11 -1.51
N ALA A 347 -10.50 -9.22 -2.17
CA ALA A 347 -11.15 -9.65 -3.41
C ALA A 347 -12.63 -10.00 -3.19
N ASP A 348 -12.96 -10.73 -2.12
CA ASP A 348 -14.34 -11.09 -1.78
C ASP A 348 -15.19 -9.85 -1.51
N LYS A 349 -14.71 -8.95 -0.63
CA LYS A 349 -15.40 -7.68 -0.35
C LYS A 349 -15.51 -6.75 -1.56
N LEU A 350 -14.54 -6.81 -2.48
CA LEU A 350 -14.59 -6.03 -3.71
C LEU A 350 -15.68 -6.53 -4.64
N LEU A 351 -15.84 -7.83 -4.80
CA LEU A 351 -16.92 -8.43 -5.60
C LEU A 351 -18.30 -8.08 -5.04
N ASP A 352 -18.46 -8.08 -3.71
CA ASP A 352 -19.70 -7.68 -3.06
C ASP A 352 -20.02 -6.18 -3.23
N ALA A 353 -18.99 -5.35 -3.41
CA ALA A 353 -19.11 -3.90 -3.48
C ALA A 353 -19.39 -3.37 -4.90
N ILE A 354 -19.11 -4.13 -5.98
CA ILE A 354 -19.14 -3.66 -7.38
C ILE A 354 -20.34 -4.13 -8.22
#